data_a3fc16e4d8c6be51bad1b137f0cf9752
#
_entry.id   a3fc16e4d8c6be51bad1b137f0cf9752
#
_cell.length_a   1.000
_cell.length_b   1.000
_cell.length_c   1.000
_cell.angle_alpha   90.00
_cell.angle_beta   90.00
_cell.angle_gamma   90.00
#
_symmetry.space_group_name_H-M   'P 1'
#
loop_
_entity.id
_entity.type
_entity.pdbx_description
1 polymer ?
#
loop_
_entity_poly.entity_id
_entity_poly.type
_entity_poly.pdbx_seq_one_letter_code
_entity_poly.pdbx_strand_id
1 'polypeptide(L)'
;MSNYLETTHDIYKEAALTPDVGLCCTTNPIWELPGLKIPRIMQEMNYGCGSTVHARDLTNNPKMLYVAVGGGMALLQFSYFNTTTGGVIGIDVVDELLEASRKNFIEAERQNDWFRSEFIDLKKGDALNLPLEDN
;
A
#
# COMPACT_ATOMS: atom_id res chain seq x y z
N MET A 1 -3.83 -27.23 16.01
CA MET A 1 -2.56 -26.59 15.65
C MET A 1 -2.85 -25.18 15.16
N SER A 2 -2.43 -24.21 15.93
CA SER A 2 -2.56 -22.82 15.51
C SER A 2 -1.81 -22.65 14.19
N ASN A 3 -2.54 -22.24 13.18
CA ASN A 3 -1.98 -22.03 11.87
C ASN A 3 -1.14 -20.73 11.93
N TYR A 4 0.12 -20.79 11.54
CA TYR A 4 0.98 -19.59 11.51
C TYR A 4 0.37 -18.46 10.65
N LEU A 5 -0.46 -18.80 9.66
CA LEU A 5 -1.18 -17.82 8.83
C LEU A 5 -2.20 -17.03 9.66
N GLU A 6 -2.90 -17.69 10.58
CA GLU A 6 -3.84 -17.01 11.48
C GLU A 6 -3.10 -16.07 12.43
N THR A 7 -2.00 -16.53 13.01
CA THR A 7 -1.16 -15.71 13.88
C THR A 7 -0.61 -14.50 13.13
N THR A 8 -0.12 -14.71 11.91
CA THR A 8 0.38 -13.61 11.06
C THR A 8 -0.73 -12.61 10.74
N HIS A 9 -1.92 -13.11 10.38
CA HIS A 9 -3.08 -12.25 10.12
C HIS A 9 -3.42 -11.39 11.33
N ASP A 10 -3.45 -11.98 12.53
CA ASP A 10 -3.79 -11.26 13.76
C ASP A 10 -2.74 -10.20 14.12
N ILE A 11 -1.47 -10.49 13.93
CA ILE A 11 -0.38 -9.52 14.15
C ILE A 11 -0.57 -8.30 13.25
N TYR A 12 -0.81 -8.50 11.97
CA TYR A 12 -1.01 -7.40 11.03
C TYR A 12 -2.32 -6.65 11.25
N LYS A 13 -3.35 -7.35 11.71
CA LYS A 13 -4.61 -6.73 12.12
C LYS A 13 -4.40 -5.75 13.27
N GLU A 14 -3.67 -6.16 14.31
CA GLU A 14 -3.32 -5.28 15.43
C GLU A 14 -2.47 -4.09 14.97
N ALA A 15 -1.49 -4.34 14.10
CA ALA A 15 -0.63 -3.29 13.55
C ALA A 15 -1.40 -2.28 12.70
N ALA A 16 -2.50 -2.67 12.09
CA ALA A 16 -3.38 -1.77 11.35
C ALA A 16 -4.10 -0.78 12.28
N LEU A 17 -4.41 -1.20 13.49
CA LEU A 17 -5.08 -0.39 14.50
C LEU A 17 -4.10 0.47 15.30
N THR A 18 -2.93 -0.10 15.60
CA THR A 18 -1.85 0.58 16.32
C THR A 18 -0.53 0.24 15.63
N PRO A 19 0.08 1.19 14.91
CA PRO A 19 1.34 0.93 14.21
C PRO A 19 2.42 0.40 15.13
N ASP A 20 3.04 -0.70 14.73
CA ASP A 20 4.10 -1.38 15.49
C ASP A 20 5.43 -1.32 14.73
N VAL A 21 6.31 -0.46 15.18
CA VAL A 21 7.65 -0.29 14.58
C VAL A 21 8.52 -1.54 14.73
N GLY A 22 8.17 -2.43 15.65
CA GLY A 22 8.88 -3.69 15.85
C GLY A 22 8.68 -4.71 14.74
N LEU A 23 7.68 -4.52 13.88
CA LEU A 23 7.46 -5.38 12.72
C LEU A 23 8.45 -5.13 11.59
N CYS A 24 9.17 -4.02 11.63
CA CYS A 24 10.20 -3.70 10.64
C CYS A 24 11.55 -3.60 11.33
N CYS A 25 12.51 -4.40 10.90
CA CYS A 25 13.82 -4.52 11.55
C CYS A 25 14.80 -3.43 11.14
N THR A 26 14.59 -2.77 10.02
CA THR A 26 15.52 -1.77 9.46
C THR A 26 14.76 -0.64 8.77
N THR A 27 15.34 0.56 8.85
CA THR A 27 14.90 1.68 8.03
C THR A 27 15.44 1.49 6.61
N ASN A 28 14.56 1.22 5.66
CA ASN A 28 14.94 1.11 4.27
C ASN A 28 14.67 2.43 3.53
N PRO A 29 15.45 2.75 2.49
CA PRO A 29 15.24 3.95 1.71
C PRO A 29 13.82 4.03 1.13
N ILE A 30 13.21 5.19 1.24
CA ILE A 30 11.94 5.51 0.61
C ILE A 30 12.23 6.46 -0.54
N TRP A 31 11.57 6.27 -1.68
CA TRP A 31 11.74 7.17 -2.81
C TRP A 31 11.31 8.59 -2.45
N GLU A 32 12.19 9.51 -2.75
CA GLU A 32 11.85 10.92 -2.80
C GLU A 32 11.47 11.30 -4.24
N LEU A 33 10.18 11.52 -4.46
CA LEU A 33 9.66 11.92 -5.76
C LEU A 33 9.22 13.38 -5.71
N PRO A 34 9.64 14.22 -6.66
CA PRO A 34 9.28 15.63 -6.67
C PRO A 34 7.76 15.83 -6.63
N GLY A 35 7.28 16.63 -5.67
CA GLY A 35 5.86 16.90 -5.52
C GLY A 35 5.05 15.80 -4.83
N LEU A 36 5.68 14.72 -4.40
CA LEU A 36 5.03 13.68 -3.59
C LEU A 36 5.31 13.93 -2.10
N LYS A 37 4.24 14.08 -1.33
CA LYS A 37 4.29 14.14 0.13
C LYS A 37 3.67 12.86 0.69
N ILE A 38 4.47 12.08 1.41
CA ILE A 38 4.01 10.83 2.03
C ILE A 38 3.53 11.14 3.45
N PRO A 39 2.24 10.93 3.77
CA PRO A 39 1.74 11.10 5.13
C PRO A 39 2.56 10.29 6.14
N ARG A 40 2.83 10.89 7.30
CA ARG A 40 3.63 10.25 8.34
C ARG A 40 3.07 8.90 8.76
N ILE A 41 1.75 8.79 8.86
CA ILE A 41 1.10 7.52 9.24
C ILE A 41 1.43 6.38 8.26
N MET A 42 1.56 6.67 6.96
CA MET A 42 1.95 5.67 5.98
C MET A 42 3.39 5.20 6.17
N GLN A 43 4.28 6.10 6.59
CA GLN A 43 5.67 5.75 6.90
C GLN A 43 5.74 4.89 8.17
N GLU A 44 4.97 5.22 9.18
CA GLU A 44 4.88 4.47 10.44
C GLU A 44 4.28 3.07 10.24
N MET A 45 3.38 2.91 9.29
CA MET A 45 2.77 1.63 8.92
C MET A 45 3.54 0.87 7.83
N ASN A 46 4.71 1.34 7.44
CA ASN A 46 5.53 0.65 6.45
C ASN A 46 6.35 -0.46 7.09
N TYR A 47 5.83 -1.67 7.08
CA TYR A 47 6.44 -2.86 7.68
C TYR A 47 7.26 -3.69 6.70
N GLY A 48 7.48 -3.17 5.52
CA GLY A 48 8.22 -3.85 4.46
C GLY A 48 9.66 -3.38 4.32
N CYS A 49 10.18 -3.52 3.13
CA CYS A 49 11.56 -3.24 2.79
C CYS A 49 11.75 -1.83 2.18
N GLY A 50 10.93 -0.86 2.56
CA GLY A 50 10.93 0.47 1.96
C GLY A 50 10.34 0.43 0.56
N SER A 51 10.94 1.17 -0.37
CA SER A 51 10.50 1.15 -1.77
C SER A 51 11.04 -0.07 -2.49
N THR A 52 10.17 -1.01 -2.82
CA THR A 52 10.53 -2.31 -3.38
C THR A 52 10.79 -2.28 -4.89
N VAL A 53 10.31 -1.24 -5.58
CA VAL A 53 10.46 -1.06 -7.03
C VAL A 53 11.14 0.28 -7.27
N HIS A 54 12.06 0.34 -8.21
CA HIS A 54 12.74 1.59 -8.56
C HIS A 54 11.92 2.38 -9.58
N ALA A 55 11.91 3.71 -9.42
CA ALA A 55 11.15 4.61 -10.31
C ALA A 55 11.46 4.41 -11.81
N ARG A 56 12.70 4.09 -12.16
CA ARG A 56 13.11 3.82 -13.56
C ARG A 56 12.44 2.59 -14.16
N ASP A 57 11.90 1.68 -13.33
CA ASP A 57 11.22 0.47 -13.79
C ASP A 57 9.75 0.75 -14.15
N LEU A 58 9.27 1.96 -13.80
CA LEU A 58 7.88 2.39 -14.01
C LEU A 58 7.83 3.39 -15.16
N THR A 59 7.52 2.91 -16.34
CA THR A 59 7.49 3.72 -17.56
C THR A 59 6.12 3.68 -18.24
N ASN A 60 5.78 4.73 -18.99
CA ASN A 60 4.60 4.76 -19.87
C ASN A 60 3.25 4.52 -19.17
N ASN A 61 3.03 5.15 -17.99
CA ASN A 61 1.77 5.09 -17.29
C ASN A 61 1.30 3.63 -17.02
N PRO A 62 2.12 2.80 -16.37
CA PRO A 62 1.86 1.38 -16.22
C PRO A 62 0.67 1.11 -15.31
N LYS A 63 -0.17 0.14 -15.65
CA LYS A 63 -1.16 -0.41 -14.73
C LYS A 63 -0.46 -1.37 -13.77
N MET A 64 -0.63 -1.14 -12.48
CA MET A 64 0.12 -1.84 -11.44
C MET A 64 -0.79 -2.58 -10.48
N LEU A 65 -0.33 -3.76 -10.09
CA LEU A 65 -0.93 -4.57 -9.04
C LEU A 65 0.05 -4.73 -7.89
N TYR A 66 -0.39 -4.45 -6.68
CA TYR A 66 0.40 -4.61 -5.47
C TYR A 66 -0.34 -5.49 -4.46
N VAL A 67 0.31 -6.55 -4.03
CA VAL A 67 -0.23 -7.49 -3.04
C VAL A 67 0.39 -7.22 -1.68
N ALA A 68 -0.41 -7.28 -0.62
CA ALA A 68 -0.05 -6.94 0.75
C ALA A 68 0.21 -5.42 0.90
N VAL A 69 -0.87 -4.66 0.91
CA VAL A 69 -0.83 -3.18 0.79
C VAL A 69 -0.28 -2.46 2.03
N GLY A 70 -0.35 -3.07 3.21
CA GLY A 70 0.07 -2.42 4.46
C GLY A 70 -0.69 -1.11 4.70
N GLY A 71 0.03 -0.03 4.96
CA GLY A 71 -0.55 1.31 5.14
C GLY A 71 -0.83 2.07 3.85
N GLY A 72 -0.53 1.49 2.69
CA GLY A 72 -0.80 2.07 1.38
C GLY A 72 0.31 2.95 0.80
N MET A 73 1.47 3.02 1.44
CA MET A 73 2.58 3.88 0.98
C MET A 73 3.04 3.54 -0.44
N ALA A 74 3.25 2.26 -0.74
CA ALA A 74 3.70 1.84 -2.08
C ALA A 74 2.64 2.16 -3.14
N LEU A 75 1.35 2.01 -2.81
CA LEU A 75 0.26 2.35 -3.71
C LEU A 75 0.23 3.85 -4.02
N LEU A 76 0.48 4.70 -3.03
CA LEU A 76 0.60 6.14 -3.23
C LEU A 76 1.78 6.47 -4.16
N GLN A 77 2.93 5.85 -3.95
CA GLN A 77 4.10 6.02 -4.80
C GLN A 77 3.82 5.58 -6.24
N PHE A 78 3.12 4.47 -6.43
CA PHE A 78 2.73 4.00 -7.76
C PHE A 78 1.74 4.93 -8.45
N SER A 79 0.84 5.55 -7.70
CA SER A 79 -0.11 6.54 -8.23
C SER A 79 0.58 7.76 -8.81
N TYR A 80 1.80 8.06 -8.39
CA TYR A 80 2.61 9.12 -8.98
C TYR A 80 2.92 8.86 -10.47
N PHE A 81 2.99 7.59 -10.85
CA PHE A 81 3.29 7.16 -12.23
C PHE A 81 2.04 6.82 -13.05
N ASN A 82 0.90 6.61 -12.41
CA ASN A 82 -0.37 6.36 -13.09
C ASN A 82 -1.50 7.07 -12.35
N THR A 83 -1.95 8.20 -12.88
CA THR A 83 -3.00 9.05 -12.31
C THR A 83 -4.35 8.81 -12.97
N THR A 84 -4.65 7.58 -13.35
CA THR A 84 -5.96 7.20 -13.90
C THR A 84 -6.76 6.44 -12.86
N THR A 85 -8.09 6.59 -12.89
CA THR A 85 -9.00 5.88 -12.01
C THR A 85 -8.80 4.36 -12.14
N GLY A 86 -8.47 3.71 -11.02
CA GLY A 86 -8.20 2.27 -10.99
C GLY A 86 -6.90 1.85 -11.69
N GLY A 87 -6.00 2.80 -11.97
CA GLY A 87 -4.70 2.51 -12.59
C GLY A 87 -3.75 1.73 -11.70
N VAL A 88 -3.96 1.81 -10.39
CA VAL A 88 -3.22 1.05 -9.37
C VAL A 88 -4.20 0.18 -8.62
N ILE A 89 -3.89 -1.11 -8.50
CA ILE A 89 -4.73 -2.07 -7.78
C ILE A 89 -3.97 -2.57 -6.56
N GLY A 90 -4.58 -2.49 -5.39
CA GLY A 90 -4.04 -3.02 -4.14
C GLY A 90 -4.89 -4.14 -3.60
N ILE A 91 -4.25 -5.24 -3.20
CA ILE A 91 -4.93 -6.42 -2.64
C ILE A 91 -4.35 -6.75 -1.27
N ASP A 92 -5.22 -7.01 -0.31
CA ASP A 92 -4.82 -7.50 1.01
C ASP A 92 -5.89 -8.44 1.55
N VAL A 93 -5.49 -9.37 2.42
CA VAL A 93 -6.40 -10.28 3.12
C VAL A 93 -6.91 -9.70 4.43
N VAL A 94 -6.26 -8.68 4.95
CA VAL A 94 -6.58 -8.06 6.25
C VAL A 94 -7.48 -6.85 6.03
N ASP A 95 -8.76 -6.96 6.43
CA ASP A 95 -9.74 -5.88 6.28
C ASP A 95 -9.31 -4.58 6.96
N GLU A 96 -8.70 -4.69 8.13
CA GLU A 96 -8.24 -3.54 8.92
C GLU A 96 -7.11 -2.78 8.22
N LEU A 97 -6.24 -3.47 7.48
CA LEU A 97 -5.21 -2.83 6.66
C LEU A 97 -5.83 -2.10 5.46
N LEU A 98 -6.81 -2.71 4.81
CA LEU A 98 -7.55 -2.07 3.71
C LEU A 98 -8.25 -0.80 4.19
N GLU A 99 -8.89 -0.85 5.34
CA GLU A 99 -9.57 0.30 5.92
C GLU A 99 -8.59 1.39 6.35
N ALA A 100 -7.47 1.02 6.96
CA ALA A 100 -6.41 1.96 7.32
C ALA A 100 -5.83 2.64 6.07
N SER A 101 -5.61 1.88 4.99
CA SER A 101 -5.15 2.43 3.71
C SER A 101 -6.15 3.44 3.13
N ARG A 102 -7.45 3.16 3.17
CA ARG A 102 -8.47 4.09 2.71
C ARG A 102 -8.41 5.43 3.47
N LYS A 103 -8.27 5.37 4.79
CA LYS A 103 -8.11 6.57 5.63
C LYS A 103 -6.83 7.32 5.29
N ASN A 104 -5.74 6.59 5.09
CA ASN A 104 -4.45 7.18 4.76
C ASN A 104 -4.48 7.87 3.38
N PHE A 105 -5.24 7.34 2.42
CA PHE A 105 -5.41 7.98 1.11
C PHE A 105 -6.18 9.29 1.20
N ILE A 106 -7.13 9.41 2.11
CA ILE A 106 -7.81 10.68 2.36
C ILE A 106 -6.81 11.73 2.85
N GLU A 107 -5.92 11.37 3.76
CA GLU A 107 -4.86 12.26 4.23
C GLU A 107 -3.85 12.58 3.11
N ALA A 108 -3.53 11.60 2.27
CA ALA A 108 -2.67 11.82 1.12
C ALA A 108 -3.28 12.80 0.10
N GLU A 109 -4.59 12.75 -0.12
CA GLU A 109 -5.29 13.74 -0.96
C GLU A 109 -5.17 15.16 -0.40
N ARG A 110 -5.22 15.30 0.92
CA ARG A 110 -5.07 16.62 1.57
C ARG A 110 -3.68 17.20 1.38
N GLN A 111 -2.66 16.34 1.32
CA GLN A 111 -1.26 16.75 1.20
C GLN A 111 -0.77 16.84 -0.23
N ASN A 112 -1.46 16.22 -1.18
CA ASN A 112 -1.04 16.13 -2.59
C ASN A 112 -2.19 16.53 -3.51
N ASP A 113 -2.13 17.71 -4.09
CA ASP A 113 -3.19 18.25 -4.95
C ASP A 113 -3.43 17.40 -6.21
N TRP A 114 -2.41 16.69 -6.68
CA TRP A 114 -2.48 15.84 -7.87
C TRP A 114 -3.13 14.48 -7.59
N PHE A 115 -3.13 14.03 -6.32
CA PHE A 115 -3.59 12.68 -5.95
C PHE A 115 -5.10 12.64 -5.70
N ARG A 116 -5.72 11.54 -6.15
CA ARG A 116 -7.10 11.18 -5.83
C ARG A 116 -7.15 9.72 -5.38
N SER A 117 -7.89 9.42 -4.33
CA SER A 117 -8.07 8.05 -3.82
C SER A 117 -8.62 7.11 -4.89
N GLU A 118 -9.41 7.60 -5.83
CA GLU A 118 -9.97 6.81 -6.94
C GLU A 118 -8.93 6.27 -7.90
N PHE A 119 -7.68 6.78 -7.88
CA PHE A 119 -6.58 6.21 -8.66
C PHE A 119 -6.23 4.80 -8.20
N ILE A 120 -6.56 4.47 -6.96
CA ILE A 120 -6.25 3.19 -6.33
C ILE A 120 -7.53 2.39 -6.10
N ASP A 121 -7.58 1.21 -6.69
CA ASP A 121 -8.64 0.23 -6.47
C ASP A 121 -8.19 -0.78 -5.42
N LEU A 122 -8.77 -0.71 -4.22
CA LEU A 122 -8.46 -1.64 -3.13
C LEU A 122 -9.45 -2.80 -3.14
N LYS A 123 -8.93 -4.01 -3.14
CA LYS A 123 -9.72 -5.24 -3.11
C LYS A 123 -9.25 -6.17 -1.99
N LYS A 124 -10.19 -6.78 -1.29
CA LYS A 124 -9.89 -7.90 -0.40
C LYS A 124 -9.65 -9.14 -1.25
N GLY A 125 -8.57 -9.85 -0.99
CA GLY A 125 -8.26 -11.08 -1.70
C GLY A 125 -7.00 -11.75 -1.20
N ASP A 126 -6.84 -13.00 -1.61
CA ASP A 126 -5.69 -13.82 -1.33
C ASP A 126 -4.75 -13.82 -2.53
N ALA A 127 -3.44 -13.72 -2.29
CA ALA A 127 -2.43 -13.80 -3.34
C ALA A 127 -2.49 -15.12 -4.14
N LEU A 128 -3.01 -16.17 -3.53
CA LEU A 128 -3.20 -17.47 -4.18
C LEU A 128 -4.47 -17.55 -5.02
N ASN A 129 -5.39 -16.60 -4.87
CA ASN A 129 -6.63 -16.54 -5.60
C ASN A 129 -7.05 -15.09 -5.79
N LEU A 130 -6.45 -14.42 -6.76
CA LEU A 130 -6.64 -13.00 -7.00
C LEU A 130 -8.07 -12.69 -7.48
N PRO A 131 -8.76 -11.67 -6.91
CA PRO A 131 -10.10 -11.27 -7.33
C PRO A 131 -10.04 -10.39 -8.60
N LEU A 132 -9.34 -10.85 -9.62
CA LEU A 132 -9.11 -10.15 -10.87
C LEU A 132 -9.48 -11.05 -12.04
N GLU A 133 -9.88 -10.42 -13.15
CA GLU A 133 -10.11 -11.12 -14.41
C GLU A 133 -8.77 -11.44 -15.08
N ASP A 134 -8.70 -12.60 -15.69
CA ASP A 134 -7.56 -12.99 -16.51
C ASP A 134 -7.57 -12.22 -17.83
N ASN A 135 -6.48 -11.53 -18.09
CA ASN A 135 -6.27 -10.82 -19.35
C ASN A 135 -4.85 -11.03 -19.88
#